data_66163ec846928db3ed5a7f243d2c71f8
#
_entry.id   66163ec846928db3ed5a7f243d2c71f8
#
_cell.length_a   1.000
_cell.length_b   1.000
_cell.length_c   1.000
_cell.angle_alpha   90.00
_cell.angle_beta   90.00
_cell.angle_gamma   90.00
#
_symmetry.space_group_name_H-M   'P 1'
#
loop_
_entity.id
_entity.type
_entity.pdbx_description
1 polymer ?
#
loop_
_entity_poly.entity_id
_entity_poly.type
_entity_poly.pdbx_seq_one_letter_code
_entity_poly.pdbx_strand_id
1 'polypeptide(L)'
;MSTVKVAINGFGRIGRLVYRQIFNMQGIEIVAINDLTSPAVLAHLLKYDTAQGRFEQEVKATENSIVVNGHEVKIYAQKDPAQIPWGAHQVDVVLECTGFFADKDKAAGHIAAGAKKVVISAPATGDLKTVVFNTNHEILDGSETIISCASCTTNCLAPMAKVLEDQFLIVAGLMTTVHAYTNDQNTQDAPHPKGDLRRARAAAQNIVPNSTGAAKAIGLVLPSLKGKLDGTAQRVPILTGSLTELTVVLGKKTSVEEINAAMKTAANESFGYTEDEIVSGDVVGIHFGSLFDATQTKVLTVGDQQMVKTVSWYDNEMSYVSQLVRTVNYFAQLISK
;
A
#
# COMPACT_ATOMS: atom_id res chain seq x y z
N MET A 1 7.33 15.01 22.58
CA MET A 1 8.12 14.37 21.49
C MET A 1 8.31 15.42 20.41
N SER A 2 9.48 15.47 19.76
CA SER A 2 9.70 16.35 18.61
C SER A 2 8.83 15.89 17.43
N THR A 3 8.33 16.85 16.63
CA THR A 3 7.58 16.55 15.40
C THR A 3 8.46 15.84 14.39
N VAL A 4 8.01 14.73 13.83
CA VAL A 4 8.70 13.96 12.80
C VAL A 4 8.59 14.69 11.47
N LYS A 5 9.72 14.97 10.84
CA LYS A 5 9.80 15.67 9.56
C LYS A 5 9.85 14.67 8.42
N VAL A 6 8.79 14.64 7.60
CA VAL A 6 8.64 13.74 6.47
C VAL A 6 8.79 14.51 5.17
N ALA A 7 9.52 13.92 4.21
CA ALA A 7 9.52 14.39 2.83
C ALA A 7 8.93 13.34 1.89
N ILE A 8 8.36 13.78 0.77
CA ILE A 8 7.76 12.91 -0.24
C ILE A 8 8.54 13.04 -1.54
N ASN A 9 9.09 11.94 -2.04
CA ASN A 9 9.63 11.85 -3.39
C ASN A 9 8.61 11.18 -4.32
N GLY A 10 8.06 11.94 -5.26
CA GLY A 10 6.95 11.53 -6.12
C GLY A 10 5.58 11.91 -5.55
N PHE A 11 4.99 12.98 -6.10
CA PHE A 11 3.70 13.50 -5.68
C PHE A 11 2.56 13.03 -6.61
N GLY A 12 2.63 11.72 -6.97
CA GLY A 12 1.61 10.99 -7.71
C GLY A 12 0.39 10.65 -6.83
N ARG A 13 -0.34 9.58 -7.18
CA ARG A 13 -1.53 9.14 -6.44
C ARG A 13 -1.22 8.94 -4.95
N ILE A 14 -0.24 8.09 -4.64
CA ILE A 14 0.12 7.73 -3.26
C ILE A 14 0.67 8.93 -2.49
N GLY A 15 1.63 9.66 -3.06
CA GLY A 15 2.21 10.83 -2.39
C GLY A 15 1.18 11.90 -2.00
N ARG A 16 0.21 12.19 -2.88
CA ARG A 16 -0.85 13.16 -2.58
C ARG A 16 -1.83 12.66 -1.51
N LEU A 17 -2.18 11.39 -1.51
CA LEU A 17 -3.08 10.83 -0.49
C LEU A 17 -2.38 10.74 0.88
N VAL A 18 -1.08 10.41 0.91
CA VAL A 18 -0.27 10.51 2.13
C VAL A 18 -0.27 11.94 2.67
N TYR A 19 -0.05 12.93 1.80
CA TYR A 19 -0.09 14.34 2.19
C TYR A 19 -1.43 14.70 2.84
N ARG A 20 -2.56 14.35 2.21
CA ARG A 20 -3.91 14.61 2.72
C ARG A 20 -4.14 13.97 4.09
N GLN A 21 -3.63 12.76 4.30
CA GLN A 21 -3.82 12.03 5.55
C GLN A 21 -2.95 12.59 6.67
N ILE A 22 -1.68 12.90 6.39
CA ILE A 22 -0.74 13.45 7.39
C ILE A 22 -1.09 14.88 7.76
N PHE A 23 -1.67 15.68 6.86
CA PHE A 23 -1.90 17.12 7.05
C PHE A 23 -2.58 17.47 8.38
N ASN A 24 -3.51 16.65 8.85
CA ASN A 24 -4.23 16.88 10.12
C ASN A 24 -3.68 16.05 11.30
N MET A 25 -2.59 15.31 11.11
CA MET A 25 -2.00 14.48 12.17
C MET A 25 -1.09 15.33 13.08
N GLN A 26 -1.10 15.02 14.37
CA GLN A 26 -0.17 15.61 15.33
C GLN A 26 1.12 14.82 15.40
N GLY A 27 2.24 15.50 15.61
CA GLY A 27 3.55 14.88 15.81
C GLY A 27 4.25 14.43 14.53
N ILE A 28 3.68 14.71 13.36
CA ILE A 28 4.29 14.43 12.05
C ILE A 28 3.94 15.56 11.07
N GLU A 29 4.87 15.98 10.22
CA GLU A 29 4.65 17.05 9.24
C GLU A 29 5.38 16.76 7.93
N ILE A 30 4.79 17.20 6.80
CA ILE A 30 5.43 17.19 5.50
C ILE A 30 6.21 18.49 5.33
N VAL A 31 7.55 18.40 5.24
CA VAL A 31 8.43 19.59 5.15
C VAL A 31 8.92 19.87 3.74
N ALA A 32 8.95 18.88 2.84
CA ALA A 32 9.38 19.05 1.46
C ALA A 32 8.78 17.96 0.55
N ILE A 33 8.63 18.30 -0.73
CA ILE A 33 8.18 17.39 -1.78
C ILE A 33 9.16 17.49 -2.95
N ASN A 34 9.43 16.38 -3.63
CA ASN A 34 10.12 16.37 -4.91
C ASN A 34 9.22 15.73 -5.97
N ASP A 35 8.98 16.44 -7.06
CA ASP A 35 8.27 15.94 -8.25
C ASP A 35 8.69 16.75 -9.47
N LEU A 36 8.77 16.13 -10.64
CA LEU A 36 9.20 16.79 -11.87
C LEU A 36 8.11 17.67 -12.50
N THR A 37 6.90 17.63 -11.94
CA THR A 37 5.72 18.39 -12.39
C THR A 37 5.69 19.76 -11.70
N SER A 38 5.12 20.77 -12.35
CA SER A 38 5.03 22.12 -11.80
C SER A 38 4.14 22.18 -10.54
N PRO A 39 4.46 23.05 -9.57
CA PRO A 39 3.66 23.22 -8.35
C PRO A 39 2.19 23.52 -8.61
N ALA A 40 1.87 24.27 -9.67
CA ALA A 40 0.49 24.61 -10.04
C ALA A 40 -0.34 23.34 -10.38
N VAL A 41 0.23 22.43 -11.18
CA VAL A 41 -0.42 21.16 -11.54
C VAL A 41 -0.54 20.25 -10.31
N LEU A 42 0.51 20.16 -9.48
CA LEU A 42 0.50 19.34 -8.28
C LEU A 42 -0.54 19.85 -7.25
N ALA A 43 -0.65 21.17 -7.05
CA ALA A 43 -1.65 21.77 -6.19
C ALA A 43 -3.08 21.52 -6.69
N HIS A 44 -3.31 21.62 -8.01
CA HIS A 44 -4.61 21.30 -8.61
C HIS A 44 -4.99 19.84 -8.35
N LEU A 45 -4.08 18.90 -8.60
CA LEU A 45 -4.31 17.47 -8.40
C LEU A 45 -4.36 17.06 -6.91
N LEU A 46 -3.75 17.84 -6.01
CA LEU A 46 -3.92 17.67 -4.56
C LEU A 46 -5.34 18.06 -4.14
N LYS A 47 -5.89 19.15 -4.72
CA LYS A 47 -7.20 19.67 -4.39
C LYS A 47 -8.34 18.82 -4.95
N TYR A 48 -8.21 18.37 -6.21
CA TYR A 48 -9.27 17.65 -6.93
C TYR A 48 -8.82 16.22 -7.23
N ASP A 49 -9.63 15.26 -6.83
CA ASP A 49 -9.36 13.85 -7.01
C ASP A 49 -10.66 13.12 -7.38
N THR A 50 -10.65 12.44 -8.52
CA THR A 50 -11.86 11.76 -9.03
C THR A 50 -12.25 10.55 -8.17
N ALA A 51 -11.27 9.81 -7.64
CA ALA A 51 -11.53 8.60 -6.85
C ALA A 51 -11.79 8.93 -5.37
N GLN A 52 -11.01 9.87 -4.80
CA GLN A 52 -10.99 10.16 -3.36
C GLN A 52 -11.68 11.48 -3.00
N GLY A 53 -12.33 12.12 -3.97
CA GLY A 53 -13.06 13.37 -3.74
C GLY A 53 -12.16 14.58 -3.55
N ARG A 54 -12.81 15.73 -3.31
CA ARG A 54 -12.14 17.00 -3.11
C ARG A 54 -11.44 17.06 -1.75
N PHE A 55 -10.23 17.61 -1.73
CA PHE A 55 -9.56 17.97 -0.48
C PHE A 55 -10.13 19.28 0.05
N GLU A 56 -10.73 19.25 1.23
CA GLU A 56 -11.52 20.38 1.79
C GLU A 56 -10.65 21.53 2.35
N GLN A 57 -9.33 21.45 2.19
CA GLN A 57 -8.41 22.49 2.59
C GLN A 57 -8.24 23.55 1.49
N GLU A 58 -7.87 24.76 1.86
CA GLU A 58 -7.45 25.77 0.91
C GLU A 58 -6.08 25.39 0.34
N VAL A 59 -5.99 25.16 -0.98
CA VAL A 59 -4.74 24.78 -1.66
C VAL A 59 -4.39 25.84 -2.69
N LYS A 60 -3.18 26.40 -2.57
CA LYS A 60 -2.59 27.36 -3.51
C LYS A 60 -1.21 26.88 -3.96
N ALA A 61 -0.73 27.38 -5.07
CA ALA A 61 0.63 27.20 -5.53
C ALA A 61 1.36 28.53 -5.62
N THR A 62 2.65 28.49 -5.33
CA THR A 62 3.61 29.55 -5.68
C THR A 62 4.49 29.06 -6.83
N GLU A 63 5.51 29.81 -7.19
CA GLU A 63 6.48 29.41 -8.22
C GLU A 63 7.16 28.05 -7.89
N ASN A 64 7.43 27.81 -6.60
CA ASN A 64 8.23 26.65 -6.16
C ASN A 64 7.71 25.98 -4.88
N SER A 65 6.42 26.17 -4.55
CA SER A 65 5.80 25.61 -3.34
C SER A 65 4.32 25.32 -3.53
N ILE A 66 3.78 24.46 -2.68
CA ILE A 66 2.35 24.33 -2.44
C ILE A 66 2.05 24.90 -1.05
N VAL A 67 0.98 25.67 -0.96
CA VAL A 67 0.50 26.26 0.31
C VAL A 67 -0.86 25.69 0.62
N VAL A 68 -1.00 25.05 1.79
CA VAL A 68 -2.27 24.47 2.28
C VAL A 68 -2.61 25.12 3.61
N ASN A 69 -3.74 25.81 3.67
CA ASN A 69 -4.18 26.59 4.84
C ASN A 69 -3.07 27.48 5.44
N GLY A 70 -2.27 28.12 4.59
CA GLY A 70 -1.14 28.96 5.00
C GLY A 70 0.17 28.19 5.31
N HIS A 71 0.16 26.88 5.38
CA HIS A 71 1.39 26.07 5.52
C HIS A 71 2.05 25.88 4.16
N GLU A 72 3.25 26.41 4.02
CA GLU A 72 4.03 26.32 2.79
C GLU A 72 4.92 25.08 2.81
N VAL A 73 4.86 24.26 1.75
CA VAL A 73 5.72 23.10 1.51
C VAL A 73 6.48 23.31 0.21
N LYS A 74 7.83 23.27 0.30
CA LYS A 74 8.72 23.47 -0.82
C LYS A 74 8.65 22.29 -1.80
N ILE A 75 8.61 22.62 -3.11
CA ILE A 75 8.67 21.65 -4.20
C ILE A 75 10.04 21.71 -4.86
N TYR A 76 10.70 20.56 -4.95
CA TYR A 76 11.92 20.34 -5.71
C TYR A 76 11.60 19.55 -6.97
N ALA A 77 12.46 19.66 -8.00
CA ALA A 77 12.29 18.98 -9.29
C ALA A 77 13.60 18.27 -9.70
N GLN A 78 14.15 17.46 -8.81
CA GLN A 78 15.39 16.73 -9.03
C GLN A 78 15.10 15.30 -9.49
N LYS A 79 15.79 14.86 -10.55
CA LYS A 79 15.70 13.47 -11.06
C LYS A 79 16.51 12.50 -10.22
N ASP A 80 17.63 12.94 -9.68
CA ASP A 80 18.53 12.14 -8.85
C ASP A 80 18.21 12.36 -7.37
N PRO A 81 17.83 11.34 -6.61
CA PRO A 81 17.56 11.44 -5.19
C PRO A 81 18.70 12.05 -4.38
N ALA A 82 19.95 11.81 -4.77
CA ALA A 82 21.13 12.33 -4.07
C ALA A 82 21.30 13.85 -4.20
N GLN A 83 20.59 14.49 -5.15
CA GLN A 83 20.66 15.94 -5.40
C GLN A 83 19.52 16.71 -4.69
N ILE A 84 18.61 16.03 -4.01
CA ILE A 84 17.50 16.69 -3.32
C ILE A 84 17.98 17.14 -1.94
N PRO A 85 17.79 18.41 -1.54
CA PRO A 85 18.42 18.94 -0.33
C PRO A 85 17.65 18.54 0.96
N TRP A 86 17.48 17.25 1.21
CA TRP A 86 16.77 16.72 2.40
C TRP A 86 17.42 17.17 3.72
N GLY A 87 18.75 17.25 3.75
CA GLY A 87 19.49 17.70 4.93
C GLY A 87 19.16 19.14 5.34
N ALA A 88 18.89 20.05 4.37
CA ALA A 88 18.49 21.43 4.64
C ALA A 88 17.14 21.51 5.38
N HIS A 89 16.26 20.54 5.19
CA HIS A 89 14.96 20.41 5.86
C HIS A 89 15.02 19.54 7.10
N GLN A 90 16.18 18.98 7.44
CA GLN A 90 16.34 18.05 8.58
C GLN A 90 15.34 16.86 8.49
N VAL A 91 15.19 16.28 7.29
CA VAL A 91 14.22 15.23 7.03
C VAL A 91 14.54 13.98 7.84
N ASP A 92 13.59 13.54 8.65
CA ASP A 92 13.68 12.29 9.42
C ASP A 92 13.38 11.09 8.52
N VAL A 93 12.30 11.16 7.72
CA VAL A 93 11.84 10.06 6.86
C VAL A 93 11.52 10.58 5.45
N VAL A 94 12.10 9.98 4.43
CA VAL A 94 11.65 10.15 3.05
C VAL A 94 10.67 9.03 2.70
N LEU A 95 9.50 9.40 2.15
CA LEU A 95 8.59 8.50 1.48
C LEU A 95 8.92 8.45 0.00
N GLU A 96 9.46 7.31 -0.45
CA GLU A 96 9.74 7.07 -1.86
C GLU A 96 8.47 6.56 -2.56
N CYS A 97 7.80 7.46 -3.30
CA CYS A 97 6.51 7.22 -3.95
C CYS A 97 6.55 7.30 -5.48
N THR A 98 7.75 7.36 -6.08
CA THR A 98 7.90 7.45 -7.54
C THR A 98 7.72 6.11 -8.24
N GLY A 99 8.01 4.99 -7.55
CA GLY A 99 8.11 3.66 -8.13
C GLY A 99 9.38 3.39 -8.95
N PHE A 100 10.26 4.39 -9.12
CA PHE A 100 11.53 4.23 -9.86
C PHE A 100 12.68 3.75 -8.98
N PHE A 101 12.65 4.07 -7.69
CA PHE A 101 13.70 3.75 -6.73
C PHE A 101 13.27 2.65 -5.75
N ALA A 102 12.49 1.69 -6.24
CA ALA A 102 12.04 0.52 -5.46
C ALA A 102 13.14 -0.55 -5.35
N ASP A 103 14.31 -0.12 -4.92
CA ASP A 103 15.50 -0.93 -4.71
C ASP A 103 16.36 -0.24 -3.63
N LYS A 104 16.99 -1.05 -2.74
CA LYS A 104 17.75 -0.52 -1.60
C LYS A 104 18.87 0.42 -2.03
N ASP A 105 19.66 0.02 -3.01
CA ASP A 105 20.82 0.80 -3.45
C ASP A 105 20.40 2.09 -4.16
N LYS A 106 19.34 2.03 -4.95
CA LYS A 106 18.79 3.22 -5.61
C LYS A 106 18.18 4.19 -4.59
N ALA A 107 17.47 3.68 -3.58
CA ALA A 107 16.87 4.49 -2.53
C ALA A 107 17.91 5.09 -1.56
N ALA A 108 19.11 4.52 -1.49
CA ALA A 108 20.21 5.03 -0.67
C ALA A 108 20.65 6.46 -1.06
N GLY A 109 20.33 6.91 -2.28
CA GLY A 109 20.53 8.31 -2.69
C GLY A 109 19.85 9.31 -1.76
N HIS A 110 18.70 8.98 -1.19
CA HIS A 110 18.00 9.83 -0.21
C HIS A 110 18.77 9.96 1.11
N ILE A 111 19.43 8.90 1.55
CA ILE A 111 20.31 8.93 2.74
C ILE A 111 21.53 9.81 2.48
N ALA A 112 22.14 9.65 1.31
CA ALA A 112 23.27 10.50 0.90
C ALA A 112 22.88 11.99 0.83
N ALA A 113 21.62 12.29 0.50
CA ALA A 113 21.04 13.64 0.47
C ALA A 113 20.67 14.19 1.87
N GLY A 114 20.91 13.43 2.94
CA GLY A 114 20.73 13.87 4.33
C GLY A 114 19.43 13.46 5.01
N ALA A 115 18.64 12.56 4.42
CA ALA A 115 17.52 11.94 5.13
C ALA A 115 18.05 10.88 6.13
N LYS A 116 17.37 10.72 7.28
CA LYS A 116 17.77 9.70 8.27
C LYS A 116 17.25 8.31 7.90
N LYS A 117 16.04 8.23 7.33
CA LYS A 117 15.34 6.98 6.98
C LYS A 117 14.64 7.12 5.63
N VAL A 118 14.40 5.97 4.96
CA VAL A 118 13.60 5.90 3.74
C VAL A 118 12.55 4.80 3.87
N VAL A 119 11.32 5.11 3.51
CA VAL A 119 10.22 4.14 3.38
C VAL A 119 9.80 4.07 1.93
N ILE A 120 10.01 2.92 1.30
CA ILE A 120 9.65 2.68 -0.10
C ILE A 120 8.18 2.24 -0.16
N SER A 121 7.36 2.98 -0.89
CA SER A 121 5.91 2.72 -1.03
C SER A 121 5.58 1.70 -2.13
N ALA A 122 6.43 0.70 -2.30
CA ALA A 122 6.29 -0.37 -3.29
C ALA A 122 7.04 -1.62 -2.82
N PRO A 123 6.76 -2.81 -3.39
CA PRO A 123 7.66 -3.94 -3.26
C PRO A 123 9.05 -3.56 -3.75
N ALA A 124 10.07 -3.82 -2.94
CA ALA A 124 11.43 -3.40 -3.25
C ALA A 124 12.39 -4.60 -3.30
N THR A 125 13.51 -4.41 -4.02
CA THR A 125 14.61 -5.37 -4.11
C THR A 125 15.80 -4.95 -3.24
N GLY A 126 16.70 -5.89 -2.99
CA GLY A 126 17.86 -5.70 -2.11
C GLY A 126 17.64 -6.27 -0.72
N ASP A 127 18.68 -6.18 0.11
CA ASP A 127 18.65 -6.65 1.51
C ASP A 127 18.00 -5.57 2.39
N LEU A 128 16.67 -5.61 2.47
CA LEU A 128 15.86 -4.71 3.28
C LEU A 128 14.63 -5.43 3.85
N LYS A 129 14.12 -4.96 4.98
CA LYS A 129 12.90 -5.49 5.58
C LYS A 129 11.66 -5.04 4.82
N THR A 130 10.75 -5.98 4.54
CA THR A 130 9.43 -5.73 3.97
C THR A 130 8.39 -5.81 5.07
N VAL A 131 7.61 -4.75 5.24
CA VAL A 131 6.73 -4.55 6.40
C VAL A 131 5.29 -4.35 5.96
N VAL A 132 4.38 -5.02 6.67
CA VAL A 132 2.94 -4.77 6.68
C VAL A 132 2.52 -4.45 8.11
N PHE A 133 1.95 -3.26 8.32
CA PHE A 133 1.53 -2.83 9.67
C PHE A 133 0.49 -3.79 10.27
N ASN A 134 0.57 -4.02 11.58
CA ASN A 134 -0.21 -5.02 12.33
C ASN A 134 -0.10 -6.48 11.84
N THR A 135 0.93 -6.77 11.04
CA THR A 135 1.23 -8.15 10.62
C THR A 135 2.64 -8.55 11.04
N ASN A 136 3.64 -7.74 10.68
CA ASN A 136 5.04 -8.00 11.03
C ASN A 136 5.85 -6.71 11.35
N HIS A 137 5.21 -5.57 11.58
CA HIS A 137 5.91 -4.29 11.78
C HIS A 137 6.85 -4.31 13.01
N GLU A 138 6.58 -5.19 13.96
CA GLU A 138 7.41 -5.39 15.18
C GLU A 138 8.82 -5.95 14.90
N ILE A 139 9.07 -6.41 13.65
CA ILE A 139 10.44 -6.80 13.25
C ILE A 139 11.38 -5.60 13.15
N LEU A 140 10.84 -4.37 13.11
CA LEU A 140 11.63 -3.14 13.09
C LEU A 140 12.14 -2.82 14.50
N ASP A 141 13.44 -2.62 14.63
CA ASP A 141 14.10 -2.27 15.90
C ASP A 141 14.72 -0.86 15.90
N GLY A 142 14.59 -0.14 14.76
CA GLY A 142 15.13 1.21 14.58
C GLY A 142 16.53 1.25 13.94
N SER A 143 17.21 0.12 13.81
CA SER A 143 18.52 0.05 13.12
C SER A 143 18.40 0.19 11.60
N GLU A 144 17.23 -0.13 11.02
CA GLU A 144 17.00 -0.05 9.59
C GLU A 144 17.06 1.40 9.10
N THR A 145 17.71 1.60 7.97
CA THR A 145 17.74 2.90 7.29
C THR A 145 16.72 2.95 6.13
N ILE A 146 16.47 1.83 5.47
CA ILE A 146 15.58 1.71 4.32
C ILE A 146 14.69 0.50 4.50
N ILE A 147 13.37 0.67 4.38
CA ILE A 147 12.37 -0.39 4.45
C ILE A 147 11.41 -0.33 3.27
N SER A 148 10.72 -1.43 2.97
CA SER A 148 9.62 -1.50 2.01
C SER A 148 8.28 -1.71 2.74
N CYS A 149 7.24 -0.99 2.35
CA CYS A 149 5.87 -1.21 2.82
C CYS A 149 5.07 -2.14 1.89
N ALA A 150 5.75 -2.97 1.09
CA ALA A 150 5.12 -3.93 0.17
C ALA A 150 4.14 -3.29 -0.83
N SER A 151 3.20 -4.06 -1.37
CA SER A 151 2.13 -3.59 -2.24
C SER A 151 0.79 -3.45 -1.50
N CYS A 152 -0.16 -2.75 -2.11
CA CYS A 152 -1.54 -2.68 -1.61
C CYS A 152 -2.17 -4.06 -1.46
N THR A 153 -1.98 -4.94 -2.44
CA THR A 153 -2.48 -6.32 -2.41
C THR A 153 -1.83 -7.14 -1.29
N THR A 154 -0.51 -6.98 -1.06
CA THR A 154 0.18 -7.65 0.06
C THR A 154 -0.37 -7.15 1.41
N ASN A 155 -0.66 -5.85 1.54
CA ASN A 155 -1.24 -5.29 2.75
C ASN A 155 -2.67 -5.79 3.02
N CYS A 156 -3.42 -6.12 1.97
CA CYS A 156 -4.74 -6.77 2.11
C CYS A 156 -4.62 -8.26 2.45
N LEU A 157 -3.75 -8.99 1.74
CA LEU A 157 -3.60 -10.44 1.89
C LEU A 157 -3.01 -10.84 3.24
N ALA A 158 -1.97 -10.13 3.69
CA ALA A 158 -1.13 -10.57 4.81
C ALA A 158 -1.89 -10.74 6.13
N PRO A 159 -2.72 -9.80 6.62
CA PRO A 159 -3.46 -9.99 7.88
C PRO A 159 -4.44 -11.15 7.80
N MET A 160 -5.18 -11.31 6.69
CA MET A 160 -6.10 -12.43 6.49
C MET A 160 -5.34 -13.78 6.46
N ALA A 161 -4.24 -13.86 5.72
CA ALA A 161 -3.41 -15.06 5.66
C ALA A 161 -2.76 -15.38 7.00
N LYS A 162 -2.37 -14.36 7.79
CA LYS A 162 -1.82 -14.55 9.14
C LYS A 162 -2.81 -15.24 10.07
N VAL A 163 -4.06 -14.80 10.10
CA VAL A 163 -5.10 -15.45 10.93
C VAL A 163 -5.31 -16.90 10.53
N LEU A 164 -5.37 -17.18 9.22
CA LEU A 164 -5.53 -18.57 8.73
C LEU A 164 -4.32 -19.44 9.06
N GLU A 165 -3.09 -18.91 8.91
CA GLU A 165 -1.87 -19.65 9.27
C GLU A 165 -1.79 -19.92 10.76
N ASP A 166 -2.01 -18.91 11.60
CA ASP A 166 -1.86 -19.01 13.06
C ASP A 166 -2.89 -19.96 13.69
N GLN A 167 -4.13 -19.98 13.17
CA GLN A 167 -5.23 -20.77 13.74
C GLN A 167 -5.39 -22.15 13.10
N PHE A 168 -5.20 -22.24 11.78
CA PHE A 168 -5.61 -23.41 11.00
C PHE A 168 -4.47 -24.03 10.17
N LEU A 169 -3.30 -23.39 10.07
CA LEU A 169 -2.11 -23.83 9.33
C LEU A 169 -2.36 -23.96 7.81
N ILE A 170 -1.91 -22.99 7.04
CA ILE A 170 -1.99 -23.05 5.58
C ILE A 170 -1.00 -24.10 5.04
N VAL A 171 -1.51 -25.10 4.31
CA VAL A 171 -0.70 -26.09 3.61
C VAL A 171 -0.28 -25.56 2.25
N ALA A 172 -1.25 -25.10 1.45
CA ALA A 172 -1.04 -24.50 0.15
C ALA A 172 -2.25 -23.64 -0.24
N GLY A 173 -2.06 -22.72 -1.17
CA GLY A 173 -3.18 -21.90 -1.64
C GLY A 173 -2.88 -21.11 -2.90
N LEU A 174 -3.98 -20.66 -3.51
CA LEU A 174 -3.98 -19.73 -4.64
C LEU A 174 -4.74 -18.47 -4.27
N MET A 175 -4.18 -17.32 -4.64
CA MET A 175 -4.83 -16.04 -4.45
C MET A 175 -5.18 -15.42 -5.81
N THR A 176 -6.35 -14.82 -5.88
CA THR A 176 -6.74 -13.95 -7.00
C THR A 176 -7.11 -12.58 -6.45
N THR A 177 -6.49 -11.53 -6.94
CA THR A 177 -7.00 -10.19 -6.67
C THR A 177 -7.79 -9.68 -7.88
N VAL A 178 -9.04 -9.29 -7.64
CA VAL A 178 -9.84 -8.48 -8.58
C VAL A 178 -9.54 -7.03 -8.24
N HIS A 179 -8.79 -6.38 -9.12
CA HIS A 179 -8.10 -5.13 -8.81
C HIS A 179 -8.52 -4.02 -9.77
N ALA A 180 -8.75 -2.84 -9.25
CA ALA A 180 -8.94 -1.64 -10.06
C ALA A 180 -7.76 -1.43 -11.02
N TYR A 181 -7.99 -0.81 -12.19
CA TYR A 181 -6.90 -0.45 -13.07
C TYR A 181 -5.99 0.62 -12.43
N THR A 182 -4.74 0.66 -12.83
CA THR A 182 -3.75 1.62 -12.34
C THR A 182 -2.96 2.23 -13.49
N ASN A 183 -2.19 3.29 -13.24
CA ASN A 183 -1.45 4.03 -14.26
C ASN A 183 -0.35 3.23 -14.99
N ASP A 184 -0.12 1.98 -14.61
CA ASP A 184 0.73 1.05 -15.35
C ASP A 184 0.03 0.41 -16.55
N GLN A 185 -1.26 0.70 -16.76
CA GLN A 185 -2.06 0.24 -17.89
C GLN A 185 -2.36 1.40 -18.84
N ASN A 186 -2.41 1.12 -20.14
CA ASN A 186 -2.79 2.11 -21.12
C ASN A 186 -4.28 2.44 -21.04
N THR A 187 -4.64 3.70 -21.25
CA THR A 187 -6.05 4.14 -21.33
C THR A 187 -6.73 3.68 -22.61
N GLN A 188 -5.98 3.57 -23.71
CA GLN A 188 -6.41 3.03 -25.00
C GLN A 188 -5.39 2.00 -25.50
N ASP A 189 -5.75 1.21 -26.53
CA ASP A 189 -4.84 0.26 -27.15
C ASP A 189 -3.62 0.98 -27.74
N ALA A 190 -2.45 0.76 -27.16
CA ALA A 190 -1.20 1.38 -27.56
C ALA A 190 0.01 0.56 -27.08
N PRO A 191 1.18 0.69 -27.69
CA PRO A 191 2.39 0.01 -27.20
C PRO A 191 2.67 0.31 -25.73
N HIS A 192 2.92 -0.74 -24.95
CA HIS A 192 3.27 -0.60 -23.55
C HIS A 192 4.80 -0.49 -23.39
N PRO A 193 5.33 0.43 -22.54
CA PRO A 193 6.78 0.68 -22.43
C PRO A 193 7.62 -0.55 -22.05
N LYS A 194 7.02 -1.53 -21.33
CA LYS A 194 7.66 -2.78 -20.93
C LYS A 194 7.32 -3.97 -21.86
N GLY A 195 6.66 -3.74 -23.01
CA GLY A 195 6.25 -4.77 -23.94
C GLY A 195 5.15 -5.71 -23.42
N ASP A 196 4.42 -5.33 -22.36
CA ASP A 196 3.31 -6.13 -21.81
C ASP A 196 2.08 -5.99 -22.72
N LEU A 197 1.73 -7.06 -23.42
CA LEU A 197 0.63 -7.08 -24.41
C LEU A 197 -0.75 -6.95 -23.76
N ARG A 198 -0.91 -7.31 -22.51
CA ARG A 198 -2.19 -7.17 -21.79
C ARG A 198 -2.36 -5.77 -21.22
N ARG A 199 -1.32 -5.18 -20.61
CA ARG A 199 -1.33 -3.79 -20.17
C ARG A 199 -1.37 -2.78 -21.32
N ALA A 200 -1.06 -3.21 -22.54
CA ALA A 200 -1.19 -2.43 -23.78
C ALA A 200 -2.66 -2.15 -24.19
N ARG A 201 -3.63 -2.82 -23.56
CA ARG A 201 -5.04 -2.71 -23.91
C ARG A 201 -5.77 -1.71 -23.02
N ALA A 202 -6.87 -1.15 -23.57
CA ALA A 202 -7.70 -0.14 -22.93
C ALA A 202 -8.19 -0.57 -21.54
N ALA A 203 -7.66 0.06 -20.48
CA ALA A 203 -7.86 -0.34 -19.09
C ALA A 203 -9.32 -0.26 -18.63
N ALA A 204 -10.05 0.79 -19.06
CA ALA A 204 -11.42 1.05 -18.65
C ALA A 204 -12.48 0.26 -19.46
N GLN A 205 -12.06 -0.65 -20.34
CA GLN A 205 -12.97 -1.43 -21.21
C GLN A 205 -12.72 -2.93 -21.16
N ASN A 206 -11.71 -3.39 -20.43
CA ASN A 206 -11.29 -4.78 -20.44
C ASN A 206 -11.10 -5.33 -19.03
N ILE A 207 -11.38 -6.61 -18.83
CA ILE A 207 -10.78 -7.41 -17.76
C ILE A 207 -9.40 -7.82 -18.25
N VAL A 208 -8.35 -7.41 -17.54
CA VAL A 208 -6.96 -7.61 -17.95
C VAL A 208 -6.24 -8.53 -16.96
N PRO A 209 -6.03 -9.81 -17.33
CA PRO A 209 -5.25 -10.73 -16.48
C PRO A 209 -3.79 -10.29 -16.38
N ASN A 210 -3.26 -10.26 -15.17
CA ASN A 210 -1.90 -9.86 -14.88
C ASN A 210 -1.23 -10.80 -13.88
N SER A 211 0.08 -10.92 -13.97
CA SER A 211 0.87 -11.47 -12.86
C SER A 211 0.85 -10.50 -11.67
N THR A 212 0.93 -11.05 -10.47
CA THR A 212 1.13 -10.28 -9.25
C THR A 212 2.27 -10.87 -8.43
N GLY A 213 3.12 -10.03 -7.90
CA GLY A 213 4.16 -10.44 -6.94
C GLY A 213 3.64 -10.58 -5.50
N ALA A 214 2.38 -10.23 -5.24
CA ALA A 214 1.85 -10.16 -3.88
C ALA A 214 1.86 -11.50 -3.15
N ALA A 215 1.47 -12.59 -3.83
CA ALA A 215 1.50 -13.93 -3.23
C ALA A 215 2.93 -14.41 -2.92
N LYS A 216 3.90 -14.07 -3.77
CA LYS A 216 5.33 -14.39 -3.51
C LYS A 216 5.91 -13.51 -2.41
N ALA A 217 5.50 -12.23 -2.37
CA ALA A 217 5.93 -11.28 -1.35
C ALA A 217 5.41 -11.62 0.05
N ILE A 218 4.34 -12.43 0.17
CA ILE A 218 3.81 -12.87 1.45
C ILE A 218 4.88 -13.59 2.29
N GLY A 219 5.75 -14.36 1.66
CA GLY A 219 6.84 -15.07 2.33
C GLY A 219 7.93 -14.15 2.92
N LEU A 220 7.97 -12.87 2.52
CA LEU A 220 8.85 -11.85 3.15
C LEU A 220 8.22 -11.28 4.42
N VAL A 221 6.89 -11.26 4.48
CA VAL A 221 6.10 -10.73 5.61
C VAL A 221 5.77 -11.83 6.62
N LEU A 222 5.41 -13.01 6.14
CA LEU A 222 5.09 -14.21 6.91
C LEU A 222 5.97 -15.37 6.42
N PRO A 223 7.16 -15.56 7.02
CA PRO A 223 8.14 -16.55 6.56
C PRO A 223 7.62 -18.01 6.52
N SER A 224 6.68 -18.35 7.39
CA SER A 224 6.01 -19.68 7.41
C SER A 224 5.23 -19.99 6.13
N LEU A 225 4.83 -18.93 5.37
CA LEU A 225 4.09 -19.06 4.11
C LEU A 225 4.98 -19.05 2.86
N LYS A 226 6.31 -19.00 3.03
CA LYS A 226 7.24 -19.00 1.89
C LYS A 226 7.06 -20.24 1.03
N GLY A 227 6.70 -20.04 -0.26
CA GLY A 227 6.50 -21.12 -1.22
C GLY A 227 5.15 -21.86 -1.13
N LYS A 228 4.28 -21.51 -0.17
CA LYS A 228 2.95 -22.11 -0.01
C LYS A 228 1.86 -21.42 -0.83
N LEU A 229 2.05 -20.17 -1.21
CA LEU A 229 1.06 -19.36 -1.93
C LEU A 229 1.60 -18.91 -3.29
N ASP A 230 0.74 -18.95 -4.31
CA ASP A 230 0.92 -18.27 -5.60
C ASP A 230 -0.38 -17.56 -6.00
N GLY A 231 -0.34 -16.74 -7.05
CA GLY A 231 -1.55 -16.03 -7.43
C GLY A 231 -1.45 -15.13 -8.63
N THR A 232 -2.60 -14.59 -9.00
CA THR A 232 -2.80 -13.74 -10.18
C THR A 232 -3.62 -12.51 -9.83
N ALA A 233 -3.61 -11.52 -10.74
CA ALA A 233 -4.48 -10.36 -10.67
C ALA A 233 -5.41 -10.32 -11.89
N GLN A 234 -6.65 -9.91 -11.68
CA GLN A 234 -7.60 -9.55 -12.73
C GLN A 234 -7.87 -8.05 -12.61
N ARG A 235 -7.31 -7.24 -13.51
CA ARG A 235 -7.61 -5.81 -13.53
C ARG A 235 -8.97 -5.59 -14.16
N VAL A 236 -9.81 -4.80 -13.48
CA VAL A 236 -11.19 -4.53 -13.90
C VAL A 236 -11.41 -3.03 -14.10
N PRO A 237 -12.43 -2.61 -14.91
CA PRO A 237 -12.63 -1.22 -15.31
C PRO A 237 -13.30 -0.37 -14.20
N ILE A 238 -12.67 -0.27 -13.04
CA ILE A 238 -13.05 0.61 -11.92
C ILE A 238 -11.85 1.41 -11.45
N LEU A 239 -12.08 2.62 -10.92
CA LEU A 239 -11.01 3.54 -10.51
C LEU A 239 -10.24 3.10 -9.29
N THR A 240 -10.97 2.63 -8.26
CA THR A 240 -10.43 2.11 -7.00
C THR A 240 -11.47 1.20 -6.34
N GLY A 241 -11.09 0.50 -5.29
CA GLY A 241 -11.90 -0.55 -4.69
C GLY A 241 -11.56 -1.92 -5.30
N SER A 242 -10.84 -2.72 -4.57
CA SER A 242 -10.30 -4.02 -5.00
C SER A 242 -10.62 -5.08 -3.96
N LEU A 243 -10.57 -6.34 -4.34
CA LEU A 243 -10.67 -7.46 -3.40
C LEU A 243 -9.56 -8.48 -3.62
N THR A 244 -9.22 -9.21 -2.57
CA THR A 244 -8.35 -10.38 -2.63
C THR A 244 -9.15 -11.61 -2.20
N GLU A 245 -9.26 -12.58 -3.10
CA GLU A 245 -9.71 -13.94 -2.82
C GLU A 245 -8.52 -14.82 -2.47
N LEU A 246 -8.61 -15.56 -1.38
CA LEU A 246 -7.61 -16.55 -0.99
C LEU A 246 -8.29 -17.90 -0.85
N THR A 247 -7.92 -18.86 -1.71
CA THR A 247 -8.38 -20.24 -1.66
C THR A 247 -7.24 -21.12 -1.15
N VAL A 248 -7.45 -21.82 -0.03
CA VAL A 248 -6.41 -22.58 0.67
C VAL A 248 -6.87 -23.97 1.07
N VAL A 249 -5.90 -24.87 1.17
CA VAL A 249 -5.99 -26.11 1.93
C VAL A 249 -5.38 -25.84 3.30
N LEU A 250 -6.12 -26.15 4.35
CA LEU A 250 -5.71 -25.96 5.75
C LEU A 250 -5.24 -27.28 6.37
N GLY A 251 -4.33 -27.21 7.33
CA GLY A 251 -3.85 -28.36 8.08
C GLY A 251 -4.83 -28.87 9.14
N LYS A 252 -5.84 -28.06 9.47
CA LYS A 252 -6.92 -28.40 10.40
C LYS A 252 -8.27 -28.27 9.69
N LYS A 253 -9.18 -29.23 9.92
CA LYS A 253 -10.58 -29.09 9.50
C LYS A 253 -11.23 -27.95 10.28
N THR A 254 -12.09 -27.20 9.61
CA THR A 254 -12.75 -26.01 10.19
C THR A 254 -14.13 -25.80 9.54
N SER A 255 -14.89 -24.86 10.08
CA SER A 255 -16.19 -24.41 9.56
C SER A 255 -16.13 -22.94 9.15
N VAL A 256 -17.18 -22.48 8.47
CA VAL A 256 -17.35 -21.04 8.13
C VAL A 256 -17.40 -20.21 9.41
N GLU A 257 -18.14 -20.68 10.43
CA GLU A 257 -18.33 -20.00 11.70
C GLU A 257 -17.01 -19.85 12.46
N GLU A 258 -16.18 -20.90 12.49
CA GLU A 258 -14.88 -20.87 13.17
C GLU A 258 -13.91 -19.90 12.47
N ILE A 259 -13.87 -19.88 11.15
CA ILE A 259 -13.06 -18.92 10.38
C ILE A 259 -13.52 -17.49 10.65
N ASN A 260 -14.82 -17.23 10.51
CA ASN A 260 -15.37 -15.89 10.72
C ASN A 260 -15.17 -15.41 12.17
N ALA A 261 -15.30 -16.30 13.15
CA ALA A 261 -15.01 -15.96 14.55
C ALA A 261 -13.53 -15.61 14.78
N ALA A 262 -12.61 -16.36 14.17
CA ALA A 262 -11.17 -16.08 14.25
C ALA A 262 -10.84 -14.73 13.62
N MET A 263 -11.39 -14.43 12.44
CA MET A 263 -11.20 -13.14 11.74
C MET A 263 -11.79 -11.97 12.55
N LYS A 264 -12.99 -12.15 13.11
CA LYS A 264 -13.65 -11.13 13.96
C LYS A 264 -12.83 -10.84 15.22
N THR A 265 -12.25 -11.87 15.83
CA THR A 265 -11.39 -11.73 17.02
C THR A 265 -10.07 -10.99 16.69
N ALA A 266 -9.54 -11.18 15.47
CA ALA A 266 -8.32 -10.53 15.02
C ALA A 266 -8.54 -9.11 14.50
N ALA A 267 -9.79 -8.65 14.38
CA ALA A 267 -10.12 -7.32 13.85
C ALA A 267 -9.53 -6.21 14.73
N ASN A 268 -9.01 -5.16 14.09
CA ASN A 268 -8.39 -4.01 14.72
C ASN A 268 -8.46 -2.78 13.78
N GLU A 269 -7.79 -1.70 14.10
CA GLU A 269 -7.76 -0.46 13.30
C GLU A 269 -7.19 -0.61 11.88
N SER A 270 -6.44 -1.68 11.63
CA SER A 270 -5.76 -1.99 10.37
C SER A 270 -6.41 -3.15 9.62
N PHE A 271 -7.03 -4.09 10.33
CA PHE A 271 -7.73 -5.24 9.81
C PHE A 271 -9.19 -5.20 10.24
N GLY A 272 -10.08 -4.81 9.32
CA GLY A 272 -11.51 -4.71 9.56
C GLY A 272 -12.25 -6.02 9.32
N TYR A 273 -13.48 -6.08 9.80
CA TYR A 273 -14.41 -7.21 9.63
C TYR A 273 -15.80 -6.68 9.30
N THR A 274 -16.47 -7.26 8.31
CA THR A 274 -17.85 -6.91 7.96
C THR A 274 -18.72 -8.13 7.75
N GLU A 275 -20.02 -8.00 8.05
CA GLU A 275 -21.09 -8.93 7.71
C GLU A 275 -22.09 -8.30 6.73
N ASP A 276 -21.81 -7.08 6.25
CA ASP A 276 -22.61 -6.38 5.26
C ASP A 276 -22.34 -6.90 3.84
N GLU A 277 -23.37 -6.94 3.02
CA GLU A 277 -23.27 -7.30 1.58
C GLU A 277 -22.76 -6.12 0.76
N ILE A 278 -21.44 -5.86 0.84
CA ILE A 278 -20.79 -4.73 0.22
C ILE A 278 -20.24 -5.03 -1.17
N VAL A 279 -20.02 -3.97 -1.95
CA VAL A 279 -19.39 -3.99 -3.28
C VAL A 279 -18.22 -3.02 -3.34
N SER A 280 -17.45 -3.03 -4.44
CA SER A 280 -16.23 -2.23 -4.59
C SER A 280 -16.42 -0.73 -4.38
N GLY A 281 -17.61 -0.18 -4.66
CA GLY A 281 -17.92 1.22 -4.41
C GLY A 281 -17.95 1.61 -2.92
N ASP A 282 -18.34 0.66 -2.07
CA ASP A 282 -18.49 0.88 -0.62
C ASP A 282 -17.16 0.92 0.11
N VAL A 283 -16.10 0.41 -0.52
CA VAL A 283 -14.76 0.39 0.08
C VAL A 283 -13.86 1.56 -0.36
N VAL A 284 -14.39 2.47 -1.18
CA VAL A 284 -13.67 3.67 -1.57
C VAL A 284 -13.45 4.57 -0.34
N GLY A 285 -12.20 4.92 -0.09
CA GLY A 285 -11.81 5.77 1.02
C GLY A 285 -11.69 5.08 2.38
N ILE A 286 -11.86 3.75 2.49
CA ILE A 286 -11.67 3.04 3.76
C ILE A 286 -10.21 3.07 4.21
N HIS A 287 -10.01 3.10 5.53
CA HIS A 287 -8.69 3.15 6.15
C HIS A 287 -8.16 1.80 6.64
N PHE A 288 -8.96 0.74 6.61
CA PHE A 288 -8.47 -0.62 6.87
C PHE A 288 -7.52 -1.04 5.76
N GLY A 289 -6.37 -1.59 6.09
CA GLY A 289 -5.46 -2.21 5.11
C GLY A 289 -6.09 -3.41 4.41
N SER A 290 -6.98 -4.09 5.13
CA SER A 290 -7.76 -5.26 4.70
C SER A 290 -9.09 -5.25 5.46
N LEU A 291 -10.20 -5.35 4.76
CA LEU A 291 -11.54 -5.48 5.33
C LEU A 291 -12.08 -6.87 4.99
N PHE A 292 -12.05 -7.77 5.98
CA PHE A 292 -12.52 -9.13 5.81
C PHE A 292 -14.05 -9.20 5.63
N ASP A 293 -14.48 -9.89 4.60
CA ASP A 293 -15.90 -10.09 4.26
C ASP A 293 -16.38 -11.48 4.70
N ALA A 294 -17.06 -11.53 5.84
CA ALA A 294 -17.54 -12.77 6.42
C ALA A 294 -18.64 -13.45 5.57
N THR A 295 -19.34 -12.67 4.73
CA THR A 295 -20.42 -13.19 3.86
C THR A 295 -19.87 -14.04 2.71
N GLN A 296 -18.57 -13.85 2.37
CA GLN A 296 -17.91 -14.54 1.26
C GLN A 296 -17.08 -15.77 1.68
N THR A 297 -17.02 -16.08 2.98
CA THR A 297 -16.33 -17.28 3.46
C THR A 297 -17.03 -18.53 2.97
N LYS A 298 -16.27 -19.45 2.35
CA LYS A 298 -16.76 -20.75 1.87
C LYS A 298 -15.86 -21.88 2.36
N VAL A 299 -16.48 -22.96 2.78
CA VAL A 299 -15.81 -24.20 3.13
C VAL A 299 -16.42 -25.32 2.30
N LEU A 300 -15.61 -25.91 1.41
CA LEU A 300 -16.00 -27.07 0.58
C LEU A 300 -15.35 -28.32 1.15
N THR A 301 -16.16 -29.29 1.53
CA THR A 301 -15.68 -30.59 2.04
C THR A 301 -16.06 -31.71 1.07
N VAL A 302 -15.06 -32.47 0.61
CA VAL A 302 -15.25 -33.63 -0.26
C VAL A 302 -14.47 -34.83 0.35
N GLY A 303 -15.18 -35.79 0.89
CA GLY A 303 -14.58 -36.87 1.67
C GLY A 303 -13.78 -36.33 2.86
N ASP A 304 -12.50 -36.65 2.92
CA ASP A 304 -11.59 -36.17 3.97
C ASP A 304 -10.90 -34.85 3.63
N GLN A 305 -11.04 -34.36 2.42
CA GLN A 305 -10.40 -33.13 1.95
C GLN A 305 -11.30 -31.91 2.18
N GLN A 306 -10.66 -30.80 2.54
CA GLN A 306 -11.36 -29.55 2.75
C GLN A 306 -10.59 -28.41 2.04
N MET A 307 -11.35 -27.57 1.36
CA MET A 307 -10.87 -26.34 0.73
C MET A 307 -11.63 -25.14 1.29
N VAL A 308 -10.92 -24.10 1.62
CA VAL A 308 -11.46 -22.87 2.20
C VAL A 308 -11.21 -21.71 1.25
N LYS A 309 -12.25 -20.89 1.03
CA LYS A 309 -12.13 -19.59 0.33
C LYS A 309 -12.50 -18.48 1.30
N THR A 310 -11.66 -17.46 1.37
CA THR A 310 -11.87 -16.21 2.12
C THR A 310 -11.68 -15.00 1.21
N VAL A 311 -12.33 -13.90 1.56
CA VAL A 311 -12.28 -12.64 0.78
C VAL A 311 -12.01 -11.48 1.70
N SER A 312 -11.15 -10.57 1.27
CA SER A 312 -10.95 -9.26 1.91
C SER A 312 -10.97 -8.15 0.87
N TRP A 313 -11.63 -7.06 1.21
CA TRP A 313 -11.71 -5.83 0.44
C TRP A 313 -10.61 -4.84 0.83
N TYR A 314 -10.25 -3.96 -0.08
CA TYR A 314 -9.35 -2.83 0.18
C TYR A 314 -9.54 -1.73 -0.87
N ASP A 315 -9.44 -0.49 -0.44
CA ASP A 315 -9.15 0.59 -1.38
C ASP A 315 -7.67 0.51 -1.73
N ASN A 316 -7.35 0.13 -2.97
CA ASN A 316 -5.95 -0.05 -3.39
C ASN A 316 -5.10 1.21 -3.28
N GLU A 317 -5.71 2.39 -3.06
CA GLU A 317 -5.05 3.66 -2.77
C GLU A 317 -5.13 4.01 -1.28
N MET A 318 -6.32 4.29 -0.74
CA MET A 318 -6.49 4.80 0.64
C MET A 318 -6.15 3.76 1.71
N SER A 319 -6.54 2.50 1.54
CA SER A 319 -6.15 1.42 2.47
C SER A 319 -4.63 1.29 2.56
N TYR A 320 -3.96 1.31 1.39
CA TYR A 320 -2.51 1.24 1.33
C TYR A 320 -1.84 2.45 1.96
N VAL A 321 -2.32 3.66 1.66
CA VAL A 321 -1.81 4.91 2.24
C VAL A 321 -1.95 4.89 3.76
N SER A 322 -3.07 4.39 4.29
CA SER A 322 -3.28 4.29 5.73
C SER A 322 -2.29 3.36 6.41
N GLN A 323 -1.97 2.22 5.79
CA GLN A 323 -0.94 1.29 6.27
C GLN A 323 0.46 1.91 6.18
N LEU A 324 0.75 2.62 5.09
CA LEU A 324 2.01 3.34 4.90
C LEU A 324 2.20 4.41 5.98
N VAL A 325 1.20 5.22 6.25
CA VAL A 325 1.25 6.27 7.28
C VAL A 325 1.42 5.69 8.69
N ARG A 326 0.70 4.60 9.02
CA ARG A 326 0.89 3.87 10.30
C ARG A 326 2.32 3.35 10.44
N THR A 327 2.86 2.74 9.37
CA THR A 327 4.24 2.24 9.36
C THR A 327 5.26 3.37 9.52
N VAL A 328 5.06 4.51 8.82
CA VAL A 328 5.93 5.69 8.95
C VAL A 328 5.92 6.22 10.38
N ASN A 329 4.74 6.36 10.96
CA ASN A 329 4.60 6.86 12.34
C ASN A 329 5.27 5.91 13.36
N TYR A 330 5.09 4.60 13.20
CA TYR A 330 5.76 3.60 14.03
C TYR A 330 7.29 3.66 13.86
N PHE A 331 7.76 3.66 12.61
CA PHE A 331 9.19 3.68 12.29
C PHE A 331 9.89 4.95 12.77
N ALA A 332 9.20 6.09 12.68
CA ALA A 332 9.70 7.36 13.18
C ALA A 332 9.88 7.38 14.72
N GLN A 333 9.00 6.71 15.46
CA GLN A 333 9.11 6.60 16.91
C GLN A 333 10.35 5.79 17.34
N LEU A 334 10.85 4.90 16.47
CA LEU A 334 12.09 4.15 16.72
C LEU A 334 13.36 4.98 16.50
N ILE A 335 13.27 6.12 15.78
CA ILE A 335 14.43 7.04 15.60
C ILE A 335 14.78 7.76 16.90
N SER A 336 13.79 7.96 17.78
CA SER A 336 13.90 8.77 18.99
C SER A 336 14.32 7.95 20.22
N LYS A 337 14.53 6.65 20.06
CA LYS A 337 15.03 5.73 21.10
C LYS A 337 16.51 5.47 20.91
#